data_077f6448586e0fc323b80ae4125ed6ee
#
_entry.id   077f6448586e0fc323b80ae4125ed6ee
#
_cell.length_a   1.000
_cell.length_b   1.000
_cell.length_c   1.000
_cell.angle_alpha   90.00
_cell.angle_beta   90.00
_cell.angle_gamma   90.00
#
_symmetry.space_group_name_H-M   'P 1'
#
loop_
_entity.id
_entity.type
_entity.pdbx_description
1 polymer ?
#
loop_
_entity_poly.entity_id
_entity_poly.type
_entity_poly.pdbx_seq_one_letter_code
_entity_poly.pdbx_strand_id
1 'polypeptide(L)'
;MPLARHLAGELGITWTDLWNVGRGELEPESKASGNQHAGILPPVENVHQPGDGWVDCACGRKHWGTNGASGILLARRDPVSGKVTHVVMQHRAAWSAEGGTWGIPGGATADGESPIEGALRESYEEANITPEDIEVVGSYREDHGPWAYTTVFAFEKPGHTVEPKANDDESMEICWVPIDDVPNRKLLTAMKTDWPRFAARLDELACAGHR
;
A
#
# COMPACT_ATOMS: atom_id res chain seq x y z
N MET A 1 -4.91 -9.13 -16.40
CA MET A 1 -5.42 -9.93 -15.27
C MET A 1 -5.69 -11.42 -15.60
N PRO A 2 -6.26 -11.84 -16.77
CA PRO A 2 -6.40 -13.29 -17.03
C PRO A 2 -5.08 -14.03 -17.26
N LEU A 3 -4.06 -13.38 -17.83
CA LEU A 3 -2.82 -14.08 -18.23
C LEU A 3 -1.95 -14.51 -17.06
N ALA A 4 -1.76 -13.66 -16.04
CA ALA A 4 -0.93 -14.00 -14.89
C ALA A 4 -1.58 -15.09 -14.01
N ARG A 5 -2.91 -15.06 -13.86
CA ARG A 5 -3.66 -16.13 -13.18
C ARG A 5 -3.64 -17.45 -13.95
N HIS A 6 -3.65 -17.38 -15.29
CA HIS A 6 -3.64 -18.56 -16.14
C HIS A 6 -2.28 -19.26 -16.07
N LEU A 7 -1.19 -18.50 -16.13
CA LEU A 7 0.18 -19.06 -16.03
C LEU A 7 0.50 -19.63 -14.65
N ALA A 8 0.05 -19.01 -13.56
CA ALA A 8 0.24 -19.55 -12.21
C ALA A 8 -0.52 -20.86 -12.00
N GLY A 9 -1.75 -20.96 -12.52
CA GLY A 9 -2.59 -22.16 -12.41
C GLY A 9 -2.08 -23.35 -13.24
N GLU A 10 -1.52 -23.12 -14.42
CA GLU A 10 -1.01 -24.19 -15.29
C GLU A 10 0.36 -24.76 -14.85
N LEU A 11 1.17 -23.96 -14.16
CA LEU A 11 2.50 -24.35 -13.72
C LEU A 11 2.55 -24.82 -12.26
N GLY A 12 1.45 -24.77 -11.52
CA GLY A 12 1.42 -25.10 -10.10
C GLY A 12 2.26 -24.14 -9.23
N ILE A 13 2.57 -22.96 -9.77
CA ILE A 13 3.38 -21.92 -9.11
C ILE A 13 2.44 -21.05 -8.30
N THR A 14 2.71 -20.91 -7.01
CA THR A 14 1.97 -19.98 -6.14
C THR A 14 2.48 -18.56 -6.29
N TRP A 15 1.72 -17.58 -5.87
CA TRP A 15 2.18 -16.18 -5.78
C TRP A 15 3.47 -16.05 -4.97
N THR A 16 3.62 -16.88 -3.95
CA THR A 16 4.83 -16.99 -3.12
C THR A 16 6.03 -17.46 -3.93
N ASP A 17 5.83 -18.36 -4.89
CA ASP A 17 6.92 -18.89 -5.72
C ASP A 17 7.40 -17.87 -6.76
N LEU A 18 6.50 -17.12 -7.38
CA LEU A 18 6.83 -16.01 -8.29
C LEU A 18 7.59 -14.89 -7.55
N TRP A 19 7.28 -14.72 -6.29
CA TRP A 19 7.88 -13.75 -5.39
C TRP A 19 9.32 -14.09 -4.97
N ASN A 20 9.60 -15.37 -4.75
CA ASN A 20 10.91 -15.84 -4.30
C ASN A 20 11.97 -15.91 -5.42
N VAL A 21 11.57 -15.84 -6.69
CA VAL A 21 12.50 -15.86 -7.83
C VAL A 21 13.31 -14.57 -7.97
N GLY A 22 12.83 -13.45 -7.40
CA GLY A 22 13.51 -12.15 -7.43
C GLY A 22 14.45 -11.86 -6.27
N ARG A 23 14.43 -12.67 -5.21
CA ARG A 23 15.31 -12.52 -4.04
C ARG A 23 16.49 -13.47 -4.15
N GLY A 24 17.64 -12.97 -4.63
CA GLY A 24 18.93 -13.64 -4.39
C GLY A 24 19.16 -13.70 -2.87
N GLU A 25 19.34 -14.92 -2.35
CA GLU A 25 19.73 -15.15 -0.96
C GLU A 25 21.01 -14.39 -0.64
N LEU A 26 20.93 -13.43 0.28
CA LEU A 26 22.08 -12.83 0.93
C LEU A 26 22.10 -13.29 2.39
N GLU A 27 23.19 -13.99 2.72
CA GLU A 27 23.54 -14.43 4.08
C GLU A 27 23.66 -13.24 5.05
N PRO A 28 23.34 -13.40 6.35
CA PRO A 28 23.34 -12.30 7.30
C PRO A 28 24.73 -12.00 7.82
N GLU A 29 25.27 -10.84 7.55
CA GLU A 29 26.48 -10.34 8.25
C GLU A 29 26.13 -9.40 9.40
N SER A 30 26.74 -9.76 10.50
CA SER A 30 26.94 -9.21 11.83
C SER A 30 26.60 -7.73 12.15
N LYS A 31 25.98 -7.62 13.33
CA LYS A 31 25.76 -6.41 14.16
C LYS A 31 27.00 -5.52 14.31
N ALA A 32 26.85 -4.25 14.01
CA ALA A 32 27.69 -3.18 14.54
C ALA A 32 26.85 -2.10 15.23
N SER A 33 27.30 -1.72 16.40
CA SER A 33 26.69 -0.85 17.40
C SER A 33 26.66 0.63 17.00
N GLY A 34 25.54 1.24 17.30
CA GLY A 34 25.34 2.61 17.79
C GLY A 34 26.05 3.79 17.14
N ASN A 35 25.26 4.70 16.56
CA ASN A 35 25.49 6.12 16.76
C ASN A 35 24.18 6.92 16.70
N GLN A 36 23.91 7.68 17.75
CA GLN A 36 22.78 8.57 17.88
C GLN A 36 23.06 9.84 17.10
N HIS A 37 22.44 10.00 15.95
CA HIS A 37 22.07 11.25 15.25
C HIS A 37 21.54 10.86 13.88
N ALA A 38 20.43 10.13 13.87
CA ALA A 38 19.72 9.80 12.63
C ALA A 38 18.83 10.97 12.22
N GLY A 39 19.38 11.89 11.48
CA GLY A 39 18.60 12.78 10.63
C GLY A 39 18.18 12.03 9.38
N ILE A 40 16.87 11.80 9.21
CA ILE A 40 16.12 11.94 7.94
C ILE A 40 16.50 11.03 6.74
N LEU A 41 17.38 10.06 6.84
CA LEU A 41 17.65 9.13 5.73
C LEU A 41 17.13 7.73 6.08
N PRO A 42 16.38 7.10 5.16
CA PRO A 42 15.98 5.70 5.33
C PRO A 42 17.20 4.81 5.47
N PRO A 43 17.09 3.68 6.18
CA PRO A 43 18.15 2.68 6.22
C PRO A 43 18.58 2.31 4.80
N VAL A 44 19.87 2.12 4.56
CA VAL A 44 20.46 1.84 3.24
C VAL A 44 19.87 0.55 2.62
N GLU A 45 19.29 -0.30 3.44
CA GLU A 45 18.67 -1.57 3.04
C GLU A 45 17.33 -1.40 2.29
N ASN A 46 16.68 -0.22 2.39
CA ASN A 46 15.39 0.05 1.75
C ASN A 46 15.52 0.76 0.39
N VAL A 47 16.69 0.85 -0.21
CA VAL A 47 16.96 1.76 -1.33
C VAL A 47 17.28 1.05 -2.65
N HIS A 48 16.78 -0.12 -2.97
CA HIS A 48 17.15 -0.75 -4.26
C HIS A 48 16.08 -1.67 -4.86
N GLN A 49 14.84 -1.16 -5.04
CA GLN A 49 13.92 -1.84 -5.96
C GLN A 49 13.88 -1.13 -7.32
N PRO A 50 13.70 -1.85 -8.44
CA PRO A 50 13.44 -1.23 -9.73
C PRO A 50 12.20 -0.32 -9.65
N GLY A 51 12.37 0.95 -10.02
CA GLY A 51 11.33 1.96 -9.86
C GLY A 51 11.55 2.92 -8.69
N ASP A 52 12.48 2.63 -7.78
CA ASP A 52 12.86 3.55 -6.71
C ASP A 52 13.58 4.79 -7.26
N GLY A 53 13.21 5.93 -6.75
CA GLY A 53 13.83 7.19 -7.14
C GLY A 53 12.90 8.39 -6.96
N TRP A 54 13.51 9.57 -6.91
CA TRP A 54 12.79 10.84 -6.79
C TRP A 54 12.50 11.43 -8.16
N VAL A 55 11.27 11.88 -8.37
CA VAL A 55 10.81 12.60 -9.57
C VAL A 55 10.52 14.04 -9.21
N ASP A 56 11.15 14.99 -9.93
CA ASP A 56 10.79 16.41 -9.85
C ASP A 56 9.46 16.64 -10.58
N CYS A 57 8.48 17.16 -9.85
CA CYS A 57 7.14 17.34 -10.38
C CYS A 57 6.82 18.81 -10.67
N ALA A 58 6.02 19.06 -11.70
CA ALA A 58 5.50 20.37 -12.03
C ALA A 58 4.64 21.01 -10.90
N CYS A 59 4.17 20.19 -9.94
CA CYS A 59 3.48 20.69 -8.74
C CYS A 59 4.43 21.36 -7.72
N GLY A 60 5.74 21.43 -8.01
CA GLY A 60 6.76 22.04 -7.15
C GLY A 60 7.26 21.13 -6.02
N ARG A 61 6.87 19.86 -6.01
CA ARG A 61 7.32 18.85 -5.03
C ARG A 61 8.13 17.77 -5.71
N LYS A 62 8.88 17.02 -4.90
CA LYS A 62 9.47 15.74 -5.32
C LYS A 62 8.56 14.61 -4.88
N HIS A 63 8.38 13.64 -5.75
CA HIS A 63 7.61 12.43 -5.47
C HIS A 63 8.49 11.20 -5.60
N TRP A 64 8.21 10.19 -4.78
CA TRP A 64 8.91 8.92 -4.79
C TRP A 64 8.29 7.97 -5.81
N GLY A 65 9.15 7.25 -6.55
CA GLY A 65 8.78 6.28 -7.57
C GLY A 65 8.93 6.82 -8.99
N THR A 66 9.92 6.34 -9.73
CA THR A 66 10.20 6.78 -11.13
C THR A 66 9.09 6.39 -12.09
N ASN A 67 8.35 5.32 -11.79
CA ASN A 67 7.18 4.85 -12.55
C ASN A 67 5.85 5.27 -11.90
N GLY A 68 5.88 6.24 -10.98
CA GLY A 68 4.76 6.56 -10.11
C GLY A 68 4.74 5.70 -8.85
N ALA A 69 3.69 5.87 -8.05
CA ALA A 69 3.48 5.12 -6.83
C ALA A 69 2.02 4.66 -6.72
N SER A 70 1.77 3.66 -5.90
CA SER A 70 0.44 3.14 -5.67
C SER A 70 0.28 2.60 -4.25
N GLY A 71 -0.94 2.59 -3.76
CA GLY A 71 -1.25 2.03 -2.45
C GLY A 71 -2.67 1.51 -2.39
N ILE A 72 -2.95 0.68 -1.38
CA ILE A 72 -4.24 0.03 -1.23
C ILE A 72 -5.04 0.67 -0.10
N LEU A 73 -6.25 1.12 -0.41
CA LEU A 73 -7.27 1.49 0.58
C LEU A 73 -8.18 0.29 0.76
N LEU A 74 -7.81 -0.56 1.73
CA LEU A 74 -8.57 -1.75 2.08
C LEU A 74 -9.63 -1.41 3.11
N ALA A 75 -10.87 -1.78 2.82
CA ALA A 75 -12.01 -1.56 3.71
C ALA A 75 -12.68 -2.87 4.13
N ARG A 76 -13.29 -2.84 5.30
CA ARG A 76 -14.13 -3.90 5.86
C ARG A 76 -15.57 -3.44 5.88
N ARG A 77 -16.47 -4.35 5.52
CA ARG A 77 -17.92 -4.12 5.54
C ARG A 77 -18.57 -4.88 6.68
N ASP A 78 -19.59 -4.28 7.25
CA ASP A 78 -20.51 -5.02 8.11
C ASP A 78 -21.25 -6.08 7.28
N PRO A 79 -21.24 -7.35 7.70
CA PRO A 79 -21.76 -8.45 6.88
C PRO A 79 -23.30 -8.42 6.71
N VAL A 80 -24.01 -7.68 7.55
CA VAL A 80 -25.46 -7.59 7.52
C VAL A 80 -25.95 -6.38 6.74
N SER A 81 -25.38 -5.21 7.04
CA SER A 81 -25.80 -3.95 6.41
C SER A 81 -25.03 -3.62 5.13
N GLY A 82 -23.89 -4.26 4.90
CA GLY A 82 -22.97 -3.95 3.80
C GLY A 82 -22.21 -2.62 3.97
N LYS A 83 -22.46 -1.86 5.02
CA LYS A 83 -21.81 -0.56 5.25
C LYS A 83 -20.33 -0.72 5.55
N VAL A 84 -19.53 0.21 5.06
CA VAL A 84 -18.11 0.30 5.41
C VAL A 84 -17.97 0.66 6.88
N THR A 85 -17.17 -0.09 7.62
CA THR A 85 -16.97 0.09 9.06
C THR A 85 -15.54 0.49 9.41
N HIS A 86 -14.56 -0.08 8.73
CA HIS A 86 -13.14 0.14 9.01
C HIS A 86 -12.34 0.21 7.71
N VAL A 87 -11.19 0.86 7.78
CA VAL A 87 -10.17 0.85 6.74
C VAL A 87 -8.81 0.53 7.35
N VAL A 88 -7.93 -0.09 6.56
CA VAL A 88 -6.53 -0.28 6.97
C VAL A 88 -5.78 1.02 6.79
N MET A 89 -5.09 1.46 7.84
CA MET A 89 -4.26 2.64 7.85
C MET A 89 -2.85 2.30 8.32
N GLN A 90 -1.88 3.00 7.74
CA GLN A 90 -0.45 2.94 8.05
C GLN A 90 -0.03 4.19 8.82
N HIS A 91 0.51 4.01 10.01
CA HIS A 91 1.19 5.07 10.76
C HIS A 91 2.66 5.10 10.35
N ARG A 92 3.00 6.06 9.53
CA ARG A 92 4.31 6.17 8.86
C ARG A 92 5.43 6.42 9.87
N ALA A 93 6.58 5.78 9.65
CA ALA A 93 7.78 5.98 10.46
C ALA A 93 8.16 7.46 10.54
N ALA A 94 8.67 7.87 11.69
CA ALA A 94 9.02 9.27 11.96
C ALA A 94 10.09 9.83 11.00
N TRP A 95 10.97 8.97 10.48
CA TRP A 95 12.04 9.35 9.55
C TRP A 95 11.57 9.45 8.08
N SER A 96 10.40 8.94 7.74
CA SER A 96 9.87 8.96 6.38
C SER A 96 9.35 10.35 5.98
N ALA A 97 9.10 10.56 4.69
CA ALA A 97 8.47 11.77 4.20
C ALA A 97 7.10 11.98 4.85
N GLU A 98 6.85 13.15 5.45
CA GLU A 98 5.70 13.43 6.31
C GLU A 98 5.56 12.39 7.46
N GLY A 99 6.67 12.01 8.08
CA GLY A 99 6.72 11.01 9.14
C GLY A 99 5.78 11.31 10.32
N GLY A 100 5.31 10.24 10.97
CA GLY A 100 4.35 10.35 12.05
C GLY A 100 2.94 10.73 11.60
N THR A 101 2.64 10.66 10.29
CA THR A 101 1.30 10.82 9.75
C THR A 101 0.69 9.46 9.38
N TRP A 102 -0.62 9.46 9.20
CA TRP A 102 -1.38 8.29 8.80
C TRP A 102 -1.73 8.34 7.31
N GLY A 103 -1.43 7.27 6.60
CA GLY A 103 -1.73 7.05 5.20
C GLY A 103 -2.25 5.65 4.96
N ILE A 104 -2.09 5.18 3.73
CA ILE A 104 -2.39 3.79 3.33
C ILE A 104 -1.09 3.06 2.99
N PRO A 105 -1.01 1.73 3.14
CA PRO A 105 0.13 0.95 2.69
C PRO A 105 0.35 1.13 1.18
N GLY A 106 1.60 1.31 0.77
CA GLY A 106 1.95 1.48 -0.63
C GLY A 106 3.30 2.14 -0.85
N GLY A 107 3.81 2.02 -2.06
CA GLY A 107 5.14 2.49 -2.43
C GLY A 107 5.30 2.69 -3.93
N ALA A 108 6.56 2.68 -4.39
CA ALA A 108 6.91 2.87 -5.78
C ALA A 108 6.42 1.71 -6.66
N THR A 109 5.92 2.03 -7.84
CA THR A 109 5.59 1.02 -8.85
C THR A 109 6.88 0.54 -9.52
N ALA A 110 7.13 -0.77 -9.52
CA ALA A 110 8.31 -1.37 -10.11
C ALA A 110 8.28 -1.34 -11.65
N ASP A 111 9.44 -1.61 -12.30
CA ASP A 111 9.53 -1.65 -13.75
C ASP A 111 8.64 -2.76 -14.34
N GLY A 112 7.78 -2.39 -15.29
CA GLY A 112 6.86 -3.31 -15.95
C GLY A 112 5.63 -3.73 -15.14
N GLU A 113 5.49 -3.23 -13.92
CA GLU A 113 4.37 -3.48 -13.03
C GLU A 113 3.23 -2.48 -13.30
N SER A 114 1.99 -2.94 -13.28
CA SER A 114 0.85 -2.03 -13.26
C SER A 114 0.68 -1.40 -11.87
N PRO A 115 0.06 -0.23 -11.74
CA PRO A 115 -0.19 0.37 -10.44
C PRO A 115 -1.01 -0.51 -9.47
N ILE A 116 -1.90 -1.36 -9.99
CA ILE A 116 -2.66 -2.30 -9.16
C ILE A 116 -1.76 -3.42 -8.64
N GLU A 117 -0.88 -3.97 -9.49
CA GLU A 117 0.10 -4.97 -9.07
C GLU A 117 1.05 -4.40 -8.03
N GLY A 118 1.54 -3.17 -8.23
CA GLY A 118 2.37 -2.47 -7.26
C GLY A 118 1.69 -2.28 -5.91
N ALA A 119 0.45 -1.81 -5.90
CA ALA A 119 -0.32 -1.65 -4.66
C ALA A 119 -0.55 -2.99 -3.93
N LEU A 120 -0.79 -4.07 -4.66
CA LEU A 120 -0.95 -5.42 -4.07
C LEU A 120 0.37 -5.95 -3.51
N ARG A 121 1.48 -5.75 -4.21
CA ARG A 121 2.81 -6.14 -3.76
C ARG A 121 3.20 -5.39 -2.49
N GLU A 122 3.16 -4.05 -2.52
CA GLU A 122 3.52 -3.20 -1.38
C GLU A 122 2.66 -3.52 -0.15
N SER A 123 1.34 -3.69 -0.33
CA SER A 123 0.45 -4.00 0.77
C SER A 123 0.71 -5.38 1.39
N TYR A 124 1.17 -6.35 0.59
CA TYR A 124 1.62 -7.63 1.12
C TYR A 124 2.94 -7.50 1.87
N GLU A 125 3.93 -6.83 1.30
CA GLU A 125 5.27 -6.65 1.88
C GLU A 125 5.22 -5.86 3.19
N GLU A 126 4.59 -4.69 3.16
CA GLU A 126 4.58 -3.77 4.29
C GLU A 126 3.52 -4.11 5.35
N ALA A 127 2.35 -4.61 4.91
CA ALA A 127 1.16 -4.64 5.74
C ALA A 127 0.58 -6.04 5.97
N ASN A 128 1.20 -7.10 5.46
CA ASN A 128 0.69 -8.48 5.58
C ASN A 128 -0.73 -8.64 4.99
N ILE A 129 -1.06 -7.88 3.96
CA ILE A 129 -2.35 -7.98 3.28
C ILE A 129 -2.21 -8.94 2.10
N THR A 130 -2.74 -10.15 2.25
CA THR A 130 -2.67 -11.20 1.26
C THR A 130 -3.67 -10.93 0.12
N PRO A 131 -3.24 -10.88 -1.16
CA PRO A 131 -4.15 -10.60 -2.29
C PRO A 131 -5.34 -11.55 -2.41
N GLU A 132 -5.19 -12.79 -1.95
CA GLU A 132 -6.24 -13.81 -1.95
C GLU A 132 -7.39 -13.46 -0.98
N ASP A 133 -7.12 -12.69 0.07
CA ASP A 133 -8.08 -12.33 1.12
C ASP A 133 -8.88 -11.08 0.79
N ILE A 134 -8.55 -10.40 -0.31
CA ILE A 134 -9.16 -9.13 -0.70
C ILE A 134 -9.73 -9.14 -2.11
N GLU A 135 -10.70 -8.29 -2.34
CA GLU A 135 -11.32 -8.04 -3.65
C GLU A 135 -11.03 -6.60 -4.07
N VAL A 136 -10.27 -6.42 -5.15
CA VAL A 136 -10.05 -5.11 -5.76
C VAL A 136 -11.32 -4.71 -6.51
N VAL A 137 -11.89 -3.55 -6.16
CA VAL A 137 -13.18 -3.07 -6.68
C VAL A 137 -13.08 -1.78 -7.50
N GLY A 138 -11.92 -1.15 -7.51
CA GLY A 138 -11.68 0.05 -8.31
C GLY A 138 -10.34 0.71 -8.02
N SER A 139 -10.07 1.80 -8.69
CA SER A 139 -8.89 2.62 -8.46
C SER A 139 -9.16 4.08 -8.77
N TYR A 140 -8.37 4.96 -8.18
CA TYR A 140 -8.33 6.37 -8.47
C TYR A 140 -6.87 6.77 -8.75
N ARG A 141 -6.63 7.40 -9.92
CA ARG A 141 -5.32 7.91 -10.31
C ARG A 141 -5.28 9.42 -10.15
N GLU A 142 -4.38 9.92 -9.33
CA GLU A 142 -4.01 11.32 -9.23
C GLU A 142 -2.80 11.56 -10.15
N ASP A 143 -3.02 12.28 -11.24
CA ASP A 143 -2.03 12.51 -12.28
C ASP A 143 -1.40 13.90 -12.15
N HIS A 144 -0.08 13.92 -11.96
CA HIS A 144 0.72 15.14 -11.87
C HIS A 144 1.57 15.38 -13.15
N GLY A 145 1.29 14.66 -14.23
CA GLY A 145 2.04 14.69 -15.48
C GLY A 145 3.24 13.74 -15.46
N PRO A 146 4.42 14.16 -14.96
CA PRO A 146 5.59 13.27 -14.94
C PRO A 146 5.50 12.16 -13.89
N TRP A 147 4.57 12.27 -12.96
CA TRP A 147 4.36 11.33 -11.87
C TRP A 147 2.86 11.17 -11.57
N ALA A 148 2.47 10.00 -11.10
CA ALA A 148 1.11 9.77 -10.65
C ALA A 148 1.07 8.86 -9.43
N TYR A 149 0.06 9.06 -8.58
CA TYR A 149 -0.29 8.13 -7.51
C TYR A 149 -1.60 7.41 -7.82
N THR A 150 -1.63 6.10 -7.62
CA THR A 150 -2.86 5.32 -7.81
C THR A 150 -3.31 4.72 -6.48
N THR A 151 -4.46 5.18 -6.00
CA THR A 151 -5.15 4.56 -4.86
C THR A 151 -6.03 3.41 -5.38
N VAL A 152 -5.78 2.21 -4.91
CA VAL A 152 -6.55 1.00 -5.24
C VAL A 152 -7.55 0.73 -4.13
N PHE A 153 -8.84 0.67 -4.47
CA PHE A 153 -9.92 0.36 -3.53
C PHE A 153 -10.13 -1.14 -3.49
N ALA A 154 -10.14 -1.70 -2.29
CA ALA A 154 -10.39 -3.11 -2.07
C ALA A 154 -11.27 -3.34 -0.84
N PHE A 155 -11.97 -4.47 -0.84
CA PHE A 155 -12.68 -4.98 0.33
C PHE A 155 -12.08 -6.30 0.81
N GLU A 156 -12.08 -6.50 2.12
CA GLU A 156 -11.89 -7.82 2.71
C GLU A 156 -12.99 -8.76 2.19
N LYS A 157 -12.60 -9.95 1.70
CA LYS A 157 -13.55 -10.92 1.18
C LYS A 157 -14.42 -11.51 2.29
N PRO A 158 -15.69 -11.82 2.01
CA PRO A 158 -16.54 -12.54 2.96
C PRO A 158 -15.90 -13.87 3.38
N GLY A 159 -15.86 -14.11 4.69
CA GLY A 159 -15.27 -15.34 5.26
C GLY A 159 -13.75 -15.34 5.35
N HIS A 160 -13.08 -14.30 4.89
CA HIS A 160 -11.65 -14.07 5.11
C HIS A 160 -11.43 -13.11 6.26
N THR A 161 -10.26 -13.18 6.88
CA THR A 161 -9.84 -12.27 7.94
C THR A 161 -8.47 -11.73 7.61
N VAL A 162 -8.38 -10.44 7.33
CA VAL A 162 -7.11 -9.75 7.16
C VAL A 162 -6.65 -9.21 8.50
N GLU A 163 -5.46 -9.61 8.90
CA GLU A 163 -4.77 -9.10 10.10
C GLU A 163 -3.59 -8.23 9.67
N PRO A 164 -3.81 -6.92 9.45
CA PRO A 164 -2.74 -6.04 9.01
C PRO A 164 -1.69 -5.90 10.10
N LYS A 165 -0.43 -5.89 9.69
CA LYS A 165 0.71 -5.82 10.57
C LYS A 165 1.86 -5.09 9.87
N ALA A 166 2.54 -4.20 10.58
CA ALA A 166 3.79 -3.62 10.09
C ALA A 166 4.87 -4.73 10.03
N ASN A 167 5.42 -4.95 8.84
CA ASN A 167 6.42 -5.99 8.59
C ASN A 167 7.86 -5.44 8.56
N ASP A 168 8.00 -4.11 8.48
CA ASP A 168 9.27 -3.41 8.40
C ASP A 168 9.29 -2.18 9.33
N ASP A 169 10.36 -1.39 9.25
CA ASP A 169 10.55 -0.17 10.05
C ASP A 169 10.02 1.10 9.37
N GLU A 170 9.42 1.00 8.19
CA GLU A 170 8.76 2.11 7.48
C GLU A 170 7.45 2.51 8.14
N SER A 171 6.91 1.62 8.95
CA SER A 171 5.65 1.80 9.67
C SER A 171 5.83 1.63 11.17
N MET A 172 5.32 2.59 11.96
CA MET A 172 5.20 2.43 13.41
C MET A 172 4.06 1.48 13.77
N GLU A 173 3.00 1.49 12.95
CA GLU A 173 1.81 0.68 13.13
C GLU A 173 1.05 0.56 11.81
N ILE A 174 0.44 -0.60 11.55
CA ILE A 174 -0.57 -0.78 10.50
C ILE A 174 -1.75 -1.51 11.14
N CYS A 175 -2.93 -0.92 11.09
CA CYS A 175 -4.10 -1.46 11.76
C CYS A 175 -5.42 -1.07 11.09
N TRP A 176 -6.48 -1.76 11.47
CA TRP A 176 -7.84 -1.36 11.16
C TRP A 176 -8.25 -0.14 11.98
N VAL A 177 -8.68 0.91 11.30
CA VAL A 177 -9.19 2.15 11.91
C VAL A 177 -10.68 2.28 11.59
N PRO A 178 -11.55 2.53 12.56
CA PRO A 178 -12.95 2.85 12.31
C PRO A 178 -13.06 4.00 11.31
N ILE A 179 -13.96 3.90 10.32
CA ILE A 179 -14.04 4.88 9.24
C ILE A 179 -14.29 6.30 9.75
N ASP A 180 -15.08 6.44 10.81
CA ASP A 180 -15.39 7.73 11.45
C ASP A 180 -14.21 8.33 12.23
N ASP A 181 -13.20 7.51 12.58
CA ASP A 181 -11.99 7.94 13.29
C ASP A 181 -10.88 8.39 12.36
N VAL A 182 -10.95 8.08 11.07
CA VAL A 182 -9.91 8.46 10.10
C VAL A 182 -9.68 9.97 10.06
N PRO A 183 -10.72 10.84 10.01
CA PRO A 183 -10.53 12.28 10.01
C PRO A 183 -9.87 12.85 11.28
N ASN A 184 -9.91 12.10 12.38
CA ASN A 184 -9.32 12.49 13.66
C ASN A 184 -7.83 12.16 13.76
N ARG A 185 -7.29 11.38 12.81
CA ARG A 185 -5.87 11.06 12.72
C ARG A 185 -5.09 12.22 12.11
N LYS A 186 -3.81 12.31 12.45
CA LYS A 186 -2.88 13.22 11.73
C LYS A 186 -2.60 12.62 10.35
N LEU A 187 -3.45 12.90 9.38
CA LEU A 187 -3.34 12.34 8.05
C LEU A 187 -2.17 12.94 7.26
N LEU A 188 -1.55 12.11 6.41
CA LEU A 188 -0.70 12.53 5.30
C LEU A 188 -1.43 13.62 4.47
N THR A 189 -0.73 14.65 4.02
CA THR A 189 -1.36 15.81 3.36
C THR A 189 -2.26 15.42 2.19
N ALA A 190 -1.80 14.54 1.30
CA ALA A 190 -2.61 14.02 0.20
C ALA A 190 -3.84 13.26 0.70
N MET A 191 -3.64 12.36 1.67
CA MET A 191 -4.73 11.59 2.26
C MET A 191 -5.79 12.47 2.93
N LYS A 192 -5.38 13.53 3.62
CA LYS A 192 -6.29 14.49 4.22
C LYS A 192 -7.16 15.20 3.18
N THR A 193 -6.55 15.55 2.05
CA THR A 193 -7.26 16.22 0.94
C THR A 193 -8.27 15.28 0.28
N ASP A 194 -7.90 14.02 0.10
CA ASP A 194 -8.65 13.06 -0.69
C ASP A 194 -9.66 12.24 0.13
N TRP A 195 -9.50 12.19 1.44
CA TRP A 195 -10.32 11.35 2.30
C TRP A 195 -11.84 11.53 2.11
N PRO A 196 -12.39 12.76 2.02
CA PRO A 196 -13.85 12.90 1.84
C PRO A 196 -14.37 12.20 0.59
N ARG A 197 -13.63 12.27 -0.53
CA ARG A 197 -14.03 11.60 -1.76
C ARG A 197 -13.78 10.09 -1.71
N PHE A 198 -12.73 9.65 -1.01
CA PHE A 198 -12.43 8.23 -0.86
C PHE A 198 -13.48 7.53 0.01
N ALA A 199 -13.89 8.15 1.11
CA ALA A 199 -14.96 7.64 1.95
C ALA A 199 -16.28 7.51 1.17
N ALA A 200 -16.67 8.56 0.43
CA ALA A 200 -17.85 8.51 -0.43
C ALA A 200 -17.74 7.42 -1.50
N ARG A 201 -16.57 7.25 -2.11
CA ARG A 201 -16.34 6.23 -3.13
C ARG A 201 -16.41 4.81 -2.56
N LEU A 202 -15.89 4.58 -1.36
CA LEU A 202 -16.02 3.29 -0.68
C LEU A 202 -17.49 2.93 -0.41
N ASP A 203 -18.30 3.89 0.01
CA ASP A 203 -19.74 3.68 0.24
C ASP A 203 -20.47 3.33 -1.08
N GLU A 204 -20.18 4.03 -2.18
CA GLU A 204 -20.72 3.72 -3.50
C GLU A 204 -20.36 2.29 -3.95
N LEU A 205 -19.08 1.91 -3.82
CA LEU A 205 -18.58 0.60 -4.20
C LEU A 205 -19.17 -0.52 -3.32
N ALA A 206 -19.37 -0.25 -2.03
CA ALA A 206 -19.99 -1.17 -1.10
C ALA A 206 -21.46 -1.44 -1.50
N CYS A 207 -22.21 -0.39 -1.87
CA CYS A 207 -23.60 -0.50 -2.32
C CYS A 207 -23.71 -1.26 -3.67
N ALA A 208 -22.75 -1.11 -4.57
CA ALA A 208 -22.75 -1.78 -5.88
C ALA A 208 -22.54 -3.30 -5.77
N GLY A 209 -21.74 -3.75 -4.80
CA GLY A 209 -21.46 -5.17 -4.56
C GLY A 209 -22.55 -5.94 -3.81
N HIS A 210 -23.61 -5.27 -3.40
CA HIS A 210 -24.72 -5.88 -2.62
C HIS A 210 -25.97 -6.16 -3.47
N ARG A 211 -25.88 -6.01 -4.81
CA ARG A 211 -26.98 -6.30 -5.75
C ARG A 211 -26.80 -7.63 -6.44
#